data_cbaa9e2776f4e300daa5f63011bb3623
#
_entry.id   cbaa9e2776f4e300daa5f63011bb3623
#
_cell.length_a   1.000
_cell.length_b   1.000
_cell.length_c   1.000
_cell.angle_alpha   90.00
_cell.angle_beta   90.00
_cell.angle_gamma   90.00
#
_symmetry.space_group_name_H-M   'P 1'
#
loop_
_entity.id
_entity.type
_entity.pdbx_description
1 polymer ?
#
loop_
_entity_poly.entity_id
_entity_poly.type
_entity_poly.pdbx_seq_one_letter_code
_entity_poly.pdbx_strand_id
1 'polypeptide(L)'
;YKLDIQHLTPIQQPPIKLQPAQEEWLNTYLDGLEAKGVISRILPHEQTPIVTAVFLVEQGQSGQPYCLVQNIVPVNKRTNEYQHMMTETRRVQAHFKRYKYASMLDLKAGYLNVLFDE
;
A
#
# COMPACT_ATOMS: atom_id res chain seq x y z
N TYR A 1 4.36 5.94 11.50
CA TYR A 1 4.58 4.48 11.68
C TYR A 1 6.00 4.14 11.24
N LYS A 2 6.77 3.50 12.11
CA LYS A 2 8.16 3.11 11.84
C LYS A 2 8.20 1.64 11.42
N LEU A 3 8.78 1.36 10.26
CA LEU A 3 9.06 -0.01 9.82
C LEU A 3 10.35 -0.51 10.50
N ASP A 4 10.24 -1.62 11.23
CA ASP A 4 11.40 -2.29 11.83
C ASP A 4 11.98 -3.31 10.84
N ILE A 5 13.04 -2.91 10.13
CA ILE A 5 13.69 -3.73 9.11
C ILE A 5 14.98 -4.32 9.67
N GLN A 6 15.08 -5.66 9.71
CA GLN A 6 16.19 -6.40 10.32
C GLN A 6 17.55 -6.20 9.65
N HIS A 7 17.59 -5.93 8.34
CA HIS A 7 18.83 -5.76 7.59
C HIS A 7 18.67 -4.70 6.50
N LEU A 8 19.53 -3.69 6.53
CA LEU A 8 19.62 -2.61 5.54
C LEU A 8 20.23 -3.05 4.18
N THR A 9 20.17 -4.33 3.84
CA THR A 9 20.62 -4.76 2.51
C THR A 9 19.68 -4.17 1.45
N PRO A 10 20.21 -3.46 0.45
CA PRO A 10 19.37 -2.83 -0.56
C PRO A 10 18.45 -3.83 -1.27
N ILE A 11 17.20 -3.43 -1.48
CA ILE A 11 16.23 -4.17 -2.28
C ILE A 11 16.07 -3.41 -3.59
N GLN A 12 16.49 -4.02 -4.69
CA GLN A 12 16.37 -3.43 -6.02
C GLN A 12 15.62 -4.40 -6.92
N GLN A 13 14.33 -4.14 -7.16
CA GLN A 13 13.54 -4.92 -8.10
C GLN A 13 13.54 -4.23 -9.47
N PRO A 14 13.73 -4.99 -10.55
CA PRO A 14 13.64 -4.42 -11.89
C PRO A 14 12.19 -3.97 -12.17
N PRO A 15 12.00 -2.90 -12.98
CA PRO A 15 10.68 -2.46 -13.38
C PRO A 15 9.98 -3.53 -14.23
N ILE A 16 8.67 -3.66 -14.03
CA ILE A 16 7.83 -4.54 -14.84
C ILE A 16 7.42 -3.76 -16.10
N LYS A 17 7.56 -4.38 -17.25
CA LYS A 17 7.14 -3.79 -18.53
C LYS A 17 5.61 -3.68 -18.57
N LEU A 18 5.12 -2.48 -18.75
CA LEU A 18 3.71 -2.17 -18.93
C LEU A 18 3.41 -1.95 -20.42
N GLN A 19 2.14 -2.11 -20.80
CA GLN A 19 1.67 -1.68 -22.11
C GLN A 19 1.56 -0.14 -22.15
N PRO A 20 1.68 0.50 -23.33
CA PRO A 20 1.67 1.97 -23.43
C PRO A 20 0.44 2.62 -22.76
N ALA A 21 -0.74 2.06 -22.94
CA ALA A 21 -1.96 2.57 -22.30
C ALA A 21 -1.95 2.44 -20.76
N GLN A 22 -1.33 1.38 -20.24
CA GLN A 22 -1.15 1.18 -18.79
C GLN A 22 -0.13 2.17 -18.23
N GLU A 23 0.93 2.44 -18.96
CA GLU A 23 1.96 3.41 -18.56
C GLU A 23 1.41 4.83 -18.51
N GLU A 24 0.64 5.25 -19.51
CA GLU A 24 -0.04 6.55 -19.53
C GLU A 24 -0.99 6.71 -18.34
N TRP A 25 -1.81 5.70 -18.08
CA TRP A 25 -2.72 5.72 -16.93
C TRP A 25 -1.94 5.78 -15.60
N LEU A 26 -0.86 4.99 -15.46
CA LEU A 26 -0.03 4.98 -14.27
C LEU A 26 0.59 6.35 -14.01
N ASN A 27 1.17 6.98 -15.03
CA ASN A 27 1.77 8.30 -14.91
C ASN A 27 0.74 9.34 -14.43
N THR A 28 -0.45 9.36 -15.04
CA THR A 28 -1.55 10.25 -14.62
C THR A 28 -1.97 10.00 -13.17
N TYR A 29 -2.04 8.74 -12.76
CA TYR A 29 -2.40 8.35 -11.40
C TYR A 29 -1.34 8.79 -10.38
N LEU A 30 -0.06 8.57 -10.69
CA LEU A 30 1.06 8.98 -9.84
C LEU A 30 1.17 10.50 -9.71
N ASP A 31 0.99 11.25 -10.79
CA ASP A 31 0.96 12.72 -10.77
C ASP A 31 -0.17 13.23 -9.86
N GLY A 32 -1.30 12.56 -9.87
CA GLY A 32 -2.42 12.85 -8.97
C GLY A 32 -2.11 12.58 -7.49
N LEU A 33 -1.33 11.56 -7.18
CA LEU A 33 -0.88 11.27 -5.81
C LEU A 33 0.20 12.26 -5.35
N GLU A 34 1.12 12.61 -6.24
CA GLU A 34 2.16 13.61 -5.97
C GLU A 34 1.55 14.99 -5.69
N ALA A 35 0.58 15.42 -6.50
CA ALA A 35 -0.14 16.68 -6.29
C ALA A 35 -0.89 16.75 -4.94
N LYS A 36 -1.28 15.61 -4.38
CA LYS A 36 -1.91 15.49 -3.07
C LYS A 36 -0.90 15.35 -1.91
N GLY A 37 0.40 15.30 -2.21
CA GLY A 37 1.44 15.09 -1.21
C GLY A 37 1.47 13.68 -0.59
N VAL A 38 0.85 12.69 -1.25
CA VAL A 38 0.85 11.29 -0.78
C VAL A 38 2.18 10.60 -1.10
N ILE A 39 2.76 10.95 -2.22
CA ILE A 39 4.08 10.48 -2.67
C ILE A 39 4.94 11.67 -3.10
N SER A 40 6.25 11.46 -3.16
CA SER A 40 7.21 12.42 -3.72
C SER A 40 8.14 11.73 -4.71
N ARG A 41 8.62 12.47 -5.71
CA ARG A 41 9.65 11.97 -6.62
C ARG A 41 10.99 11.93 -5.90
N ILE A 42 11.70 10.84 -6.09
CA ILE A 42 13.08 10.71 -5.64
C ILE A 42 13.97 11.38 -6.71
N LEU A 43 14.82 12.29 -6.28
CA LEU A 43 15.74 13.00 -7.17
C LEU A 43 16.91 12.08 -7.57
N PRO A 44 17.55 12.31 -8.75
CA PRO A 44 18.62 11.43 -9.24
C PRO A 44 19.84 11.29 -8.31
N HIS A 45 20.04 12.25 -7.41
CA HIS A 45 21.13 12.23 -6.43
C HIS A 45 20.75 11.58 -5.10
N GLU A 46 19.45 11.29 -4.89
CA GLU A 46 18.95 10.62 -3.70
C GLU A 46 19.08 9.10 -3.86
N GLN A 47 19.75 8.48 -2.92
CA GLN A 47 19.84 7.03 -2.88
C GLN A 47 18.70 6.46 -2.03
N THR A 48 17.90 5.59 -2.62
CA THR A 48 16.91 4.83 -1.88
C THR A 48 17.36 3.38 -1.72
N PRO A 49 17.44 2.86 -0.49
CA PRO A 49 17.84 1.48 -0.25
C PRO A 49 16.78 0.47 -0.69
N ILE A 50 15.54 0.91 -0.84
CA ILE A 50 14.41 0.02 -1.16
C ILE A 50 13.71 0.52 -2.42
N VAL A 51 13.81 -0.29 -3.48
CA VAL A 51 13.06 -0.10 -4.73
C VAL A 51 12.24 -1.36 -4.99
N THR A 52 10.94 -1.20 -5.07
CA THR A 52 10.01 -2.31 -5.33
C THR A 52 9.29 -2.12 -6.65
N ALA A 53 9.01 -3.23 -7.33
CA ALA A 53 8.28 -3.20 -8.59
C ALA A 53 6.78 -2.93 -8.36
N VAL A 54 6.19 -2.21 -9.27
CA VAL A 54 4.75 -1.98 -9.34
C VAL A 54 4.17 -2.62 -10.60
N PHE A 55 2.92 -3.05 -10.54
CA PHE A 55 2.17 -3.55 -11.68
C PHE A 55 0.70 -3.15 -11.57
N LEU A 56 -0.01 -3.26 -12.67
CA LEU A 56 -1.42 -2.89 -12.76
C LEU A 56 -2.28 -4.14 -12.92
N VAL A 57 -3.37 -4.18 -12.17
CA VAL A 57 -4.41 -5.20 -12.27
C VAL A 57 -5.67 -4.55 -12.81
N GLU A 58 -6.29 -5.15 -13.83
CA GLU A 58 -7.54 -4.66 -14.39
C GLU A 58 -8.68 -4.79 -13.37
N GLN A 59 -9.44 -3.72 -13.22
CA GLN A 59 -10.62 -3.67 -12.35
C GLN A 59 -11.89 -3.49 -13.17
N GLY A 60 -12.67 -4.55 -13.30
CA GLY A 60 -13.88 -4.54 -14.11
C GLY A 60 -15.10 -3.82 -13.51
N GLN A 61 -15.08 -3.35 -12.25
CA GLN A 61 -16.31 -2.90 -11.58
C GLN A 61 -16.22 -1.59 -10.79
N SER A 62 -15.07 -0.96 -10.65
CA SER A 62 -14.91 0.18 -9.71
C SER A 62 -14.82 1.56 -10.36
N GLY A 63 -15.15 1.69 -11.64
CA GLY A 63 -15.05 2.96 -12.37
C GLY A 63 -13.62 3.41 -12.71
N GLN A 64 -12.61 2.69 -12.24
CA GLN A 64 -11.23 2.85 -12.66
C GLN A 64 -10.77 1.60 -13.43
N PRO A 65 -10.07 1.76 -14.56
CA PRO A 65 -9.67 0.63 -15.40
C PRO A 65 -8.60 -0.26 -14.72
N TYR A 66 -7.76 0.31 -13.87
CA TYR A 66 -6.65 -0.40 -13.24
C TYR A 66 -6.55 -0.13 -11.74
N CYS A 67 -6.00 -1.10 -11.01
CA CYS A 67 -5.52 -0.97 -9.64
C CYS A 67 -4.00 -1.06 -9.62
N LEU A 68 -3.35 -0.10 -8.97
CA LEU A 68 -1.91 -0.14 -8.74
C LEU A 68 -1.59 -1.14 -7.62
N VAL A 69 -0.74 -2.09 -7.92
CA VAL A 69 -0.25 -3.09 -6.96
C VAL A 69 1.27 -2.98 -6.86
N GLN A 70 1.77 -2.94 -5.65
CA GLN A 70 3.20 -2.89 -5.34
C GLN A 70 3.67 -4.25 -4.82
N ASN A 71 4.79 -4.75 -5.34
CA ASN A 71 5.38 -5.99 -4.85
C ASN A 71 6.23 -5.73 -3.60
N ILE A 72 5.61 -5.76 -2.44
CA ILE A 72 6.27 -5.57 -1.14
C ILE A 72 6.77 -6.87 -0.50
N VAL A 73 6.65 -8.02 -1.17
CA VAL A 73 7.08 -9.32 -0.63
C VAL A 73 8.54 -9.33 -0.14
N PRO A 74 9.53 -8.76 -0.87
CA PRO A 74 10.90 -8.70 -0.39
C PRO A 74 11.08 -7.83 0.86
N VAL A 75 10.27 -6.77 1.00
CA VAL A 75 10.27 -5.91 2.19
C VAL A 75 9.70 -6.67 3.38
N ASN A 76 8.55 -7.32 3.21
CA ASN A 76 7.88 -8.09 4.26
C ASN A 76 8.77 -9.22 4.81
N LYS A 77 9.56 -9.87 3.95
CA LYS A 77 10.52 -10.91 4.39
C LYS A 77 11.63 -10.40 5.30
N ARG A 78 11.87 -9.10 5.34
CA ARG A 78 12.91 -8.43 6.12
C ARG A 78 12.37 -7.58 7.25
N THR A 79 11.05 -7.45 7.34
CA THR A 79 10.38 -6.73 8.42
C THR A 79 10.11 -7.68 9.57
N ASN A 80 10.38 -7.24 10.79
CA ASN A 80 10.02 -7.99 11.98
C ASN A 80 8.50 -8.10 12.08
N GLU A 81 8.00 -9.32 12.30
CA GLU A 81 6.57 -9.54 12.52
C GLU A 81 6.17 -9.04 13.90
N TYR A 82 5.31 -8.03 13.91
CA TYR A 82 4.60 -7.65 15.13
C TYR A 82 3.39 -8.55 15.30
N GLN A 83 3.45 -9.42 16.28
CA GLN A 83 2.27 -10.21 16.68
C GLN A 83 1.27 -9.28 17.40
N HIS A 84 0.31 -8.76 16.63
CA HIS A 84 -0.84 -8.09 17.22
C HIS A 84 -1.94 -9.11 17.47
N MET A 85 -2.35 -9.24 18.74
CA MET A 85 -3.49 -10.10 19.07
C MET A 85 -4.79 -9.50 18.53
N MET A 86 -5.18 -9.94 17.35
CA MET A 86 -6.50 -9.60 16.80
C MET A 86 -7.59 -10.32 17.60
N THR A 87 -8.64 -9.60 17.94
CA THR A 87 -9.80 -10.18 18.57
C THR A 87 -10.44 -11.19 17.63
N GLU A 88 -10.70 -12.39 18.14
CA GLU A 88 -11.29 -13.48 17.37
C GLU A 88 -12.65 -13.06 16.77
N THR A 89 -12.86 -13.30 15.48
CA THR A 89 -14.10 -12.90 14.77
C THR A 89 -15.37 -13.38 15.49
N ARG A 90 -15.32 -14.58 16.08
CA ARG A 90 -16.43 -15.12 16.88
C ARG A 90 -16.76 -14.27 18.10
N ARG A 91 -15.76 -13.72 18.77
CA ARG A 91 -15.95 -12.80 19.91
C ARG A 91 -16.60 -11.49 19.46
N VAL A 92 -16.13 -10.94 18.35
CA VAL A 92 -16.74 -9.74 17.76
C VAL A 92 -18.21 -9.99 17.42
N GLN A 93 -18.53 -11.10 16.73
CA GLN A 93 -19.91 -11.48 16.41
C GLN A 93 -20.78 -11.67 17.67
N ALA A 94 -20.25 -12.28 18.72
CA ALA A 94 -20.97 -12.44 19.98
C ALA A 94 -21.30 -11.11 20.67
N HIS A 95 -20.40 -10.12 20.55
CA HIS A 95 -20.64 -8.77 21.02
C HIS A 95 -21.76 -8.09 20.23
N PHE A 96 -21.77 -8.19 18.90
CA PHE A 96 -22.82 -7.59 18.07
C PHE A 96 -24.23 -8.08 18.42
N LYS A 97 -24.40 -9.33 18.83
CA LYS A 97 -25.70 -9.86 19.24
C LYS A 97 -26.30 -9.18 20.48
N ARG A 98 -25.50 -8.47 21.25
CA ARG A 98 -25.93 -7.77 22.48
C ARG A 98 -26.37 -6.33 22.22
N TYR A 99 -26.08 -5.77 21.06
CA TYR A 99 -26.36 -4.37 20.74
C TYR A 99 -27.51 -4.25 19.75
N LYS A 100 -28.32 -3.22 19.96
CA LYS A 100 -29.48 -2.92 19.12
C LYS A 100 -29.11 -2.07 17.89
N TYR A 101 -27.98 -1.37 17.96
CA TYR A 101 -27.50 -0.49 16.94
C TYR A 101 -26.02 -0.74 16.69
N ALA A 102 -25.60 -0.66 15.42
CA ALA A 102 -24.20 -0.73 15.01
C ALA A 102 -23.93 0.37 13.99
N SER A 103 -22.73 0.95 14.06
CA SER A 103 -22.23 1.89 13.05
C SER A 103 -20.99 1.29 12.40
N MET A 104 -20.88 1.46 11.09
CA MET A 104 -19.72 1.04 10.32
C MET A 104 -19.05 2.27 9.72
N LEU A 105 -17.72 2.35 9.88
CA LEU A 105 -16.89 3.38 9.29
C LEU A 105 -15.90 2.69 8.35
N ASP A 106 -15.88 3.13 7.10
CA ASP A 106 -14.91 2.70 6.10
C ASP A 106 -14.03 3.85 5.65
N LEU A 107 -12.72 3.66 5.68
CA LEU A 107 -11.76 4.67 5.28
C LEU A 107 -11.39 4.47 3.81
N LYS A 108 -11.78 5.42 2.96
CA LYS A 108 -11.35 5.42 1.56
C LYS A 108 -9.82 5.49 1.48
N ALA A 109 -9.20 4.49 0.82
CA ALA A 109 -7.76 4.39 0.67
C ALA A 109 -7.01 4.47 2.02
N GLY A 110 -7.49 3.74 3.03
CA GLY A 110 -7.03 3.82 4.42
C GLY A 110 -5.52 3.74 4.61
N TYR A 111 -4.83 2.90 3.82
CA TYR A 111 -3.37 2.77 3.88
C TYR A 111 -2.62 4.03 3.45
N LEU A 112 -3.17 4.83 2.55
CA LEU A 112 -2.55 6.10 2.11
C LEU A 112 -2.71 7.24 3.14
N ASN A 113 -3.49 7.01 4.20
CA ASN A 113 -3.66 7.97 5.29
C ASN A 113 -2.72 7.69 6.48
N VAL A 114 -1.90 6.65 6.39
CA VAL A 114 -0.90 6.33 7.43
C VAL A 114 0.41 7.01 7.07
N LEU A 115 0.84 7.95 7.89
CA LEU A 115 2.14 8.61 7.75
C LEU A 115 3.24 7.67 8.27
N PHE A 116 4.35 7.61 7.54
CA PHE A 116 5.58 7.00 8.02
C PHE A 116 6.45 8.06 8.69
N ASP A 117 7.08 7.69 9.80
CA ASP A 117 8.09 8.52 10.43
C ASP A 117 9.39 8.43 9.61
N GLU A 118 10.06 9.56 9.44
CA GLU A 118 11.37 9.66 8.78
C GLU A 118 12.49 8.95 9.57
#